data_0887d1a552112a7c48090ef1e52e3a40
#
_entry.id   0887d1a552112a7c48090ef1e52e3a40
#
_cell.length_a   1.000
_cell.length_b   1.000
_cell.length_c   1.000
_cell.angle_alpha   90.00
_cell.angle_beta   90.00
_cell.angle_gamma   90.00
#
_symmetry.space_group_name_H-M   'P 1'
#
loop_
_entity.id
_entity.type
_entity.pdbx_description
1 polymer ?
#
loop_
_entity_poly.entity_id
_entity_poly.type
_entity_poly.pdbx_seq_one_letter_code
_entity_poly.pdbx_strand_id
1 'polypeptide(L)'
;MNIFYLDRHPIKAAQMMCDKHVGKMILASAQMLCTAHRVLDGDDYADRYGLYKMVHKNHPSTIWARSGGLNYLWLYDHMRGLMQEYTYRYGKIHATEKLNMGLSSRPQNMDDDAPFTDPPQCMPDYCKGEDTVLAYQNYYILEKSGFARWTKRETPVFFVEKYDATRELLGLHGSTA
;
A
#
# COMPACT_ATOMS: atom_id res chain seq x y z
N MET A 1 0.39 -7.31 7.08
CA MET A 1 -0.21 -6.31 6.17
C MET A 1 0.62 -5.05 6.15
N ASN A 2 0.83 -4.50 4.98
CA ASN A 2 1.63 -3.30 4.82
C ASN A 2 1.03 -2.40 3.75
N ILE A 3 1.27 -1.11 3.82
CA ILE A 3 0.73 -0.17 2.84
C ILE A 3 1.81 0.25 1.83
N PHE A 4 3.07 0.26 2.23
CA PHE A 4 4.21 0.73 1.41
C PHE A 4 4.00 2.17 0.92
N TYR A 5 4.02 3.09 1.87
CA TYR A 5 3.82 4.52 1.66
C TYR A 5 5.03 5.16 0.99
N LEU A 6 5.25 4.83 -0.29
CA LEU A 6 6.45 5.24 -1.04
C LEU A 6 6.38 6.67 -1.57
N ASP A 7 5.19 7.25 -1.60
CA ASP A 7 4.93 8.64 -1.96
C ASP A 7 3.65 9.08 -1.25
N ARG A 8 3.50 10.38 -1.03
CA ARG A 8 2.29 10.92 -0.39
C ARG A 8 1.08 10.85 -1.30
N HIS A 9 1.28 10.89 -2.62
CA HIS A 9 0.21 10.74 -3.59
C HIS A 9 -0.10 9.26 -3.80
N PRO A 10 -1.35 8.82 -3.61
CA PRO A 10 -1.70 7.39 -3.63
C PRO A 10 -1.40 6.71 -4.96
N ILE A 11 -1.61 7.40 -6.08
CA ILE A 11 -1.35 6.84 -7.42
C ILE A 11 0.15 6.74 -7.68
N LYS A 12 0.93 7.75 -7.31
CA LYS A 12 2.38 7.71 -7.44
C LYS A 12 2.98 6.61 -6.57
N ALA A 13 2.49 6.47 -5.34
CA ALA A 13 2.91 5.39 -4.46
C ALA A 13 2.67 4.02 -5.11
N ALA A 14 1.52 3.84 -5.77
CA ALA A 14 1.20 2.61 -6.49
C ALA A 14 2.17 2.35 -7.65
N GLN A 15 2.50 3.38 -8.43
CA GLN A 15 3.42 3.26 -9.55
C GLN A 15 4.86 2.96 -9.12
N MET A 16 5.24 3.37 -7.92
CA MET A 16 6.56 3.12 -7.33
C MET A 16 6.72 1.72 -6.73
N MET A 17 5.63 1.00 -6.52
CA MET A 17 5.71 -0.35 -5.94
C MET A 17 6.31 -1.36 -6.92
N CYS A 18 7.15 -2.25 -6.39
CA CYS A 18 7.74 -3.31 -7.19
C CYS A 18 6.69 -4.36 -7.61
N ASP A 19 6.99 -5.12 -8.65
CA ASP A 19 6.07 -6.08 -9.26
C ASP A 19 5.45 -7.04 -8.24
N LYS A 20 6.26 -7.59 -7.34
CA LYS A 20 5.81 -8.55 -6.34
C LYS A 20 4.75 -7.95 -5.40
N HIS A 21 4.84 -6.67 -5.11
CA HIS A 21 3.92 -5.98 -4.20
C HIS A 21 2.65 -5.49 -4.90
N VAL A 22 2.69 -5.17 -6.18
CA VAL A 22 1.52 -4.63 -6.89
C VAL A 22 0.31 -5.54 -6.74
N GLY A 23 0.42 -6.81 -7.14
CA GLY A 23 -0.71 -7.74 -7.03
C GLY A 23 -1.08 -8.09 -5.60
N LYS A 24 -0.08 -8.37 -4.77
CA LYS A 24 -0.30 -8.77 -3.36
C LYS A 24 -0.98 -7.67 -2.54
N MET A 25 -0.60 -6.41 -2.75
CA MET A 25 -1.13 -5.29 -1.97
C MET A 25 -2.51 -4.82 -2.44
N ILE A 26 -2.96 -5.19 -3.63
CA ILE A 26 -4.37 -5.02 -4.02
C ILE A 26 -5.27 -5.80 -3.06
N LEU A 27 -4.98 -7.08 -2.85
CA LEU A 27 -5.75 -7.92 -1.94
C LEU A 27 -5.67 -7.39 -0.51
N ALA A 28 -4.48 -7.08 -0.03
CA ALA A 28 -4.29 -6.58 1.33
C ALA A 28 -5.03 -5.25 1.56
N SER A 29 -4.98 -4.32 0.62
CA SER A 29 -5.70 -3.06 0.70
C SER A 29 -7.21 -3.28 0.75
N ALA A 30 -7.74 -4.14 -0.12
CA ALA A 30 -9.15 -4.49 -0.11
C ALA A 30 -9.57 -5.15 1.19
N GLN A 31 -8.76 -6.03 1.75
CA GLN A 31 -9.04 -6.66 3.04
C GLN A 31 -9.12 -5.63 4.17
N MET A 32 -8.23 -4.65 4.20
CA MET A 32 -8.27 -3.56 5.20
C MET A 32 -9.55 -2.71 5.06
N LEU A 33 -9.93 -2.36 3.83
CA LEU A 33 -11.14 -1.57 3.57
C LEU A 33 -12.42 -2.37 3.86
N CYS A 34 -12.47 -3.63 3.50
CA CYS A 34 -13.60 -4.51 3.84
C CYS A 34 -13.75 -4.67 5.36
N THR A 35 -12.65 -4.84 6.07
CA THR A 35 -12.66 -4.93 7.53
C THR A 35 -13.13 -3.62 8.16
N ALA A 36 -12.77 -2.46 7.59
CA ALA A 36 -13.29 -1.17 8.05
C ALA A 36 -14.83 -1.13 8.00
N HIS A 37 -15.44 -1.57 6.90
CA HIS A 37 -16.91 -1.66 6.80
C HIS A 37 -17.50 -2.56 7.87
N ARG A 38 -16.95 -3.75 8.05
CA ARG A 38 -17.50 -4.73 8.99
C ARG A 38 -17.36 -4.31 10.46
N VAL A 39 -16.24 -3.71 10.80
CA VAL A 39 -16.00 -3.24 12.17
C VAL A 39 -16.90 -2.07 12.52
N LEU A 40 -17.06 -1.10 11.62
CA LEU A 40 -17.78 0.13 11.91
C LEU A 40 -19.30 0.01 11.73
N ASP A 41 -19.73 -0.72 10.71
CA ASP A 41 -21.15 -0.77 10.29
C ASP A 41 -21.80 -2.13 10.48
N GLY A 42 -21.04 -3.17 10.87
CA GLY A 42 -21.57 -4.54 10.88
C GLY A 42 -21.53 -5.18 9.49
N ASP A 43 -22.24 -6.32 9.33
CA ASP A 43 -22.05 -7.17 8.15
C ASP A 43 -23.05 -6.94 7.01
N ASP A 44 -24.17 -6.22 7.24
CA ASP A 44 -25.24 -6.13 6.25
C ASP A 44 -24.81 -5.52 4.92
N TYR A 45 -24.19 -4.35 4.97
CA TYR A 45 -23.67 -3.70 3.77
C TYR A 45 -22.58 -4.54 3.12
N ALA A 46 -21.64 -5.02 3.92
CA ALA A 46 -20.51 -5.80 3.43
C ALA A 46 -20.96 -7.08 2.73
N ASP A 47 -21.95 -7.79 3.29
CA ASP A 47 -22.49 -9.00 2.68
C ASP A 47 -23.28 -8.70 1.40
N ARG A 48 -24.04 -7.61 1.38
CA ARG A 48 -24.77 -7.17 0.19
C ARG A 48 -23.85 -6.92 -1.00
N TYR A 49 -22.69 -6.31 -0.76
CA TYR A 49 -21.73 -5.99 -1.81
C TYR A 49 -20.66 -7.07 -2.00
N GLY A 50 -20.77 -8.20 -1.33
CA GLY A 50 -19.83 -9.32 -1.47
C GLY A 50 -18.42 -9.00 -0.98
N LEU A 51 -18.29 -8.09 0.00
CA LEU A 51 -16.99 -7.72 0.55
C LEU A 51 -16.34 -8.90 1.27
N TYR A 52 -15.02 -8.90 1.30
CA TYR A 52 -14.26 -9.94 2.00
C TYR A 52 -14.58 -9.97 3.48
N LYS A 53 -14.35 -11.12 4.09
CA LYS A 53 -14.50 -11.31 5.54
C LYS A 53 -13.49 -10.47 6.30
N MET A 54 -13.83 -10.17 7.55
CA MET A 54 -12.93 -9.48 8.46
C MET A 54 -11.65 -10.28 8.67
N VAL A 55 -10.49 -9.64 8.48
CA VAL A 55 -9.18 -10.24 8.73
C VAL A 55 -8.27 -9.20 9.38
N HIS A 56 -7.35 -9.67 10.22
CA HIS A 56 -6.33 -8.82 10.85
C HIS A 56 -6.88 -7.52 11.47
N LYS A 57 -8.03 -7.63 12.13
CA LYS A 57 -8.77 -6.50 12.71
C LYS A 57 -7.90 -5.57 13.55
N ASN A 58 -6.98 -6.12 14.30
CA ASN A 58 -6.15 -5.38 15.26
C ASN A 58 -4.76 -5.02 14.72
N HIS A 59 -4.47 -5.31 13.46
CA HIS A 59 -3.21 -4.89 12.86
C HIS A 59 -3.18 -3.37 12.72
N PRO A 60 -2.04 -2.69 13.01
CA PRO A 60 -1.96 -1.23 12.96
C PRO A 60 -2.42 -0.61 11.66
N SER A 61 -2.09 -1.21 10.52
CA SER A 61 -2.51 -0.71 9.19
C SER A 61 -4.03 -0.83 8.99
N THR A 62 -4.63 -1.91 9.50
CA THR A 62 -6.08 -2.12 9.42
C THR A 62 -6.82 -1.10 10.31
N ILE A 63 -6.30 -0.85 11.50
CA ILE A 63 -6.83 0.20 12.40
C ILE A 63 -6.71 1.57 11.73
N TRP A 64 -5.56 1.88 11.15
CA TRP A 64 -5.34 3.14 10.44
C TRP A 64 -6.37 3.37 9.33
N ALA A 65 -6.65 2.35 8.53
CA ALA A 65 -7.60 2.44 7.42
C ALA A 65 -9.01 2.82 7.85
N ARG A 66 -9.43 2.44 9.07
CA ARG A 66 -10.77 2.77 9.61
C ARG A 66 -10.78 3.93 10.58
N SER A 67 -9.64 4.56 10.83
CA SER A 67 -9.54 5.65 11.82
C SER A 67 -10.09 6.98 11.32
N GLY A 68 -10.35 7.13 10.04
CA GLY A 68 -10.94 8.35 9.48
C GLY A 68 -11.20 8.24 7.99
N GLY A 69 -12.10 9.09 7.52
CA GLY A 69 -12.54 9.09 6.12
C GLY A 69 -11.41 9.40 5.13
N LEU A 70 -10.51 10.31 5.49
CA LEU A 70 -9.38 10.65 4.62
C LEU A 70 -8.37 9.51 4.51
N ASN A 71 -8.13 8.76 5.59
CA ASN A 71 -7.29 7.57 5.56
C ASN A 71 -7.89 6.50 4.65
N TYR A 72 -9.20 6.25 4.81
CA TYR A 72 -9.93 5.30 3.97
C TYR A 72 -9.84 5.66 2.50
N LEU A 73 -10.09 6.91 2.15
CA LEU A 73 -10.06 7.39 0.77
C LEU A 73 -8.65 7.29 0.16
N TRP A 74 -7.63 7.62 0.93
CA TRP A 74 -6.24 7.45 0.47
C TRP A 74 -5.96 6.00 0.09
N LEU A 75 -6.34 5.07 0.96
CA LEU A 75 -6.11 3.63 0.71
C LEU A 75 -6.96 3.13 -0.46
N TYR A 76 -8.20 3.59 -0.58
CA TYR A 76 -9.04 3.25 -1.71
C TYR A 76 -8.44 3.72 -3.04
N ASP A 77 -8.00 4.97 -3.11
CA ASP A 77 -7.36 5.51 -4.31
C ASP A 77 -6.06 4.77 -4.63
N HIS A 78 -5.28 4.45 -3.61
CA HIS A 78 -4.05 3.68 -3.76
C HIS A 78 -4.33 2.27 -4.30
N MET A 79 -5.32 1.59 -3.74
CA MET A 79 -5.76 0.27 -4.22
C MET A 79 -6.16 0.34 -5.70
N ARG A 80 -6.93 1.35 -6.10
CA ARG A 80 -7.30 1.53 -7.50
C ARG A 80 -6.10 1.83 -8.39
N GLY A 81 -5.17 2.61 -7.89
CA GLY A 81 -3.89 2.84 -8.56
C GLY A 81 -3.11 1.54 -8.77
N LEU A 82 -3.07 0.67 -7.77
CA LEU A 82 -2.45 -0.66 -7.88
C LEU A 82 -3.17 -1.56 -8.90
N MET A 83 -4.49 -1.49 -8.95
CA MET A 83 -5.27 -2.24 -9.96
C MET A 83 -4.93 -1.77 -11.37
N GLN A 84 -4.79 -0.47 -11.58
CA GLN A 84 -4.36 0.10 -12.86
C GLN A 84 -2.94 -0.33 -13.23
N GLU A 85 -2.02 -0.33 -12.25
CA GLU A 85 -0.65 -0.81 -12.44
C GLU A 85 -0.61 -2.30 -12.80
N TYR A 86 -1.41 -3.11 -12.12
CA TYR A 86 -1.51 -4.54 -12.41
C TYR A 86 -1.92 -4.79 -13.87
N THR A 87 -2.96 -4.10 -14.33
CA THR A 87 -3.42 -4.20 -15.71
C THR A 87 -2.37 -3.66 -16.69
N TYR A 88 -1.74 -2.54 -16.37
CA TYR A 88 -0.69 -1.94 -17.21
C TYR A 88 0.52 -2.86 -17.35
N ARG A 89 0.99 -3.44 -16.24
CA ARG A 89 2.19 -4.28 -16.23
C ARG A 89 1.95 -5.67 -16.81
N TYR A 90 0.78 -6.27 -16.54
CA TYR A 90 0.53 -7.69 -16.85
C TYR A 90 -0.58 -7.92 -17.86
N GLY A 91 -1.32 -6.91 -18.28
CA GLY A 91 -2.43 -7.05 -19.25
C GLY A 91 -3.61 -7.84 -18.71
N LYS A 92 -3.78 -7.91 -17.37
CA LYS A 92 -4.84 -8.68 -16.70
C LYS A 92 -5.62 -7.78 -15.76
N ILE A 93 -6.89 -8.14 -15.54
CA ILE A 93 -7.73 -7.51 -14.54
C ILE A 93 -7.64 -8.33 -13.25
N HIS A 94 -7.25 -7.70 -12.15
CA HIS A 94 -7.18 -8.37 -10.84
C HIS A 94 -8.58 -8.72 -10.35
N ALA A 95 -8.75 -9.93 -9.82
CA ALA A 95 -10.06 -10.42 -9.37
C ALA A 95 -10.73 -9.51 -8.32
N THR A 96 -9.94 -8.81 -7.51
CA THR A 96 -10.44 -7.90 -6.47
C THR A 96 -11.12 -6.65 -7.04
N GLU A 97 -10.96 -6.32 -8.33
CA GLU A 97 -11.66 -5.19 -8.96
C GLU A 97 -13.18 -5.28 -8.86
N LYS A 98 -13.73 -6.49 -8.74
CA LYS A 98 -15.17 -6.71 -8.49
C LYS A 98 -15.68 -5.98 -7.24
N LEU A 99 -14.82 -5.63 -6.30
CA LEU A 99 -15.19 -4.94 -5.05
C LEU A 99 -15.18 -3.41 -5.17
N ASN A 100 -14.72 -2.85 -6.28
CA ASN A 100 -14.55 -1.40 -6.41
C ASN A 100 -15.83 -0.62 -6.09
N MET A 101 -16.98 -1.08 -6.57
CA MET A 101 -18.25 -0.38 -6.32
C MET A 101 -18.59 -0.35 -4.83
N GLY A 102 -18.51 -1.50 -4.17
CA GLY A 102 -18.83 -1.61 -2.74
C GLY A 102 -17.86 -0.81 -1.86
N LEU A 103 -16.58 -0.75 -2.24
CA LEU A 103 -15.56 -0.04 -1.48
C LEU A 103 -15.49 1.46 -1.79
N SER A 104 -16.14 1.93 -2.86
CA SER A 104 -16.15 3.35 -3.22
C SER A 104 -16.89 4.23 -2.23
N SER A 105 -17.79 3.66 -1.43
CA SER A 105 -18.48 4.34 -0.34
C SER A 105 -17.81 4.01 0.99
N ARG A 106 -17.55 5.04 1.79
CA ARG A 106 -17.01 4.88 3.14
C ARG A 106 -18.07 4.28 4.07
N PRO A 107 -17.66 3.58 5.15
CA PRO A 107 -18.59 3.20 6.20
C PRO A 107 -19.36 4.40 6.75
N GLN A 108 -20.64 4.21 7.07
CA GLN A 108 -21.50 5.28 7.61
C GLN A 108 -21.03 5.77 8.98
N ASN A 109 -20.51 4.86 9.80
CA ASN A 109 -20.05 5.19 11.15
C ASN A 109 -18.58 5.58 11.22
N MET A 110 -17.99 5.96 10.08
CA MET A 110 -16.62 6.44 10.02
C MET A 110 -16.54 7.92 10.43
N ASP A 111 -15.48 8.30 11.13
CA ASP A 111 -15.19 9.68 11.47
C ASP A 111 -14.68 10.43 10.24
N ASP A 112 -15.58 11.19 9.60
CA ASP A 112 -15.23 11.96 8.41
C ASP A 112 -14.49 13.28 8.75
N ASP A 113 -14.48 13.70 10.01
CA ASP A 113 -13.80 14.91 10.44
C ASP A 113 -12.36 14.65 10.93
N ALA A 114 -11.97 13.40 11.08
CA ALA A 114 -10.61 13.05 11.46
C ALA A 114 -9.60 13.53 10.40
N PRO A 115 -8.47 14.15 10.82
CA PRO A 115 -7.44 14.54 9.88
C PRO A 115 -6.76 13.31 9.26
N PHE A 116 -6.22 13.49 8.04
CA PHE A 116 -5.35 12.47 7.48
C PHE A 116 -4.11 12.29 8.34
N THR A 117 -3.75 11.04 8.58
CA THR A 117 -2.50 10.68 9.26
C THR A 117 -1.66 9.78 8.35
N ASP A 118 -0.34 9.82 8.50
CA ASP A 118 0.50 8.89 7.77
C ASP A 118 0.21 7.45 8.21
N PRO A 119 0.30 6.46 7.30
CA PRO A 119 0.19 5.06 7.69
C PRO A 119 1.25 4.67 8.72
N PRO A 120 0.98 3.66 9.56
CA PRO A 120 1.96 3.19 10.52
C PRO A 120 3.19 2.61 9.82
N GLN A 121 4.35 2.79 10.44
CA GLN A 121 5.62 2.26 9.94
C GLN A 121 5.78 0.79 10.37
N CYS A 122 5.26 -0.11 9.55
CA CYS A 122 5.30 -1.55 9.81
C CYS A 122 6.55 -2.16 9.17
N MET A 123 7.68 -1.99 9.84
CA MET A 123 8.99 -2.40 9.34
C MET A 123 9.97 -2.54 10.50
N PRO A 124 11.17 -3.14 10.27
CA PRO A 124 12.20 -3.16 11.30
C PRO A 124 12.61 -1.75 11.75
N ASP A 125 12.97 -1.61 13.03
CA ASP A 125 13.26 -0.30 13.62
C ASP A 125 14.37 0.47 12.91
N TYR A 126 15.37 -0.22 12.35
CA TYR A 126 16.45 0.43 11.61
C TYR A 126 16.01 1.08 10.29
N CYS A 127 14.80 0.80 9.82
CA CYS A 127 14.22 1.49 8.65
C CYS A 127 13.42 2.73 9.03
N LYS A 128 12.93 2.79 10.28
CA LYS A 128 11.99 3.81 10.74
C LYS A 128 12.64 5.18 10.92
N GLY A 129 11.81 6.22 10.85
CA GLY A 129 12.24 7.60 11.07
C GLY A 129 11.04 8.54 11.18
N GLU A 130 11.30 9.83 11.27
CA GLU A 130 10.25 10.85 11.38
C GLU A 130 9.41 10.98 10.10
N ASP A 131 10.04 10.83 8.94
CA ASP A 131 9.36 10.89 7.65
C ASP A 131 8.94 9.47 7.21
N THR A 132 7.64 9.23 7.17
CA THR A 132 7.08 7.91 6.85
C THR A 132 7.40 7.48 5.42
N VAL A 133 7.40 8.40 4.47
CA VAL A 133 7.79 8.09 3.08
C VAL A 133 9.24 7.62 3.04
N LEU A 134 10.14 8.34 3.68
CA LEU A 134 11.56 7.96 3.73
C LEU A 134 11.74 6.61 4.44
N ALA A 135 10.98 6.34 5.50
CA ALA A 135 11.03 5.05 6.20
C ALA A 135 10.67 3.89 5.27
N TYR A 136 9.60 4.02 4.48
CA TYR A 136 9.22 2.99 3.52
C TYR A 136 10.20 2.87 2.36
N GLN A 137 10.78 3.97 1.91
CA GLN A 137 11.85 3.93 0.92
C GLN A 137 13.09 3.20 1.46
N ASN A 138 13.47 3.44 2.71
CA ASN A 138 14.54 2.70 3.38
C ASN A 138 14.22 1.20 3.46
N TYR A 139 12.99 0.88 3.80
CA TYR A 139 12.53 -0.50 3.87
C TYR A 139 12.68 -1.22 2.52
N TYR A 140 12.34 -0.55 1.42
CA TYR A 140 12.54 -1.10 0.08
C TYR A 140 14.01 -1.38 -0.23
N ILE A 141 14.88 -0.43 0.09
CA ILE A 141 16.31 -0.53 -0.22
C ILE A 141 16.98 -1.60 0.64
N LEU A 142 16.70 -1.61 1.94
CA LEU A 142 17.38 -2.49 2.89
C LEU A 142 16.84 -3.92 2.89
N GLU A 143 15.54 -4.10 2.63
CA GLU A 143 14.90 -5.40 2.79
C GLU A 143 14.29 -6.00 1.51
N LYS A 144 14.03 -5.19 0.48
CA LYS A 144 13.32 -5.63 -0.71
C LYS A 144 14.16 -5.61 -1.98
N SER A 145 15.38 -5.08 -1.92
CA SER A 145 16.26 -4.95 -3.09
C SER A 145 16.59 -6.28 -3.77
N GLY A 146 16.58 -7.38 -3.02
CA GLY A 146 16.89 -8.70 -3.57
C GLY A 146 15.89 -9.20 -4.61
N PHE A 147 14.64 -8.73 -4.57
CA PHE A 147 13.61 -9.15 -5.52
C PHE A 147 12.88 -8.00 -6.21
N ALA A 148 13.13 -6.75 -5.84
CA ALA A 148 12.41 -5.60 -6.38
C ALA A 148 12.70 -5.41 -7.87
N ARG A 149 11.62 -5.42 -8.68
CA ARG A 149 11.66 -5.20 -10.13
C ARG A 149 10.42 -4.40 -10.53
N TRP A 150 10.53 -3.66 -11.62
CA TRP A 150 9.46 -2.77 -12.10
C TRP A 150 9.21 -3.03 -13.60
N THR A 151 8.32 -3.98 -13.91
CA THR A 151 7.93 -4.28 -15.30
C THR A 151 7.23 -3.07 -15.92
N LYS A 152 7.64 -2.67 -17.13
CA LYS A 152 7.10 -1.53 -17.90
C LYS A 152 7.20 -0.16 -17.22
N ARG A 153 7.87 -0.06 -16.09
CA ARG A 153 8.15 1.19 -15.39
C ARG A 153 9.65 1.32 -15.21
N GLU A 154 10.13 2.54 -15.26
CA GLU A 154 11.49 2.82 -14.82
C GLU A 154 11.61 2.56 -13.32
N THR A 155 12.77 2.08 -12.89
CA THR A 155 13.06 1.94 -11.47
C THR A 155 12.94 3.32 -10.80
N PRO A 156 12.20 3.44 -9.69
CA PRO A 156 12.04 4.73 -9.03
C PRO A 156 13.37 5.37 -8.66
N VAL A 157 13.46 6.68 -8.84
CA VAL A 157 14.69 7.45 -8.61
C VAL A 157 15.23 7.23 -7.20
N PHE A 158 14.36 7.21 -6.19
CA PHE A 158 14.79 6.99 -4.80
C PHE A 158 15.53 5.66 -4.64
N PHE A 159 15.07 4.61 -5.33
CA PHE A 159 15.65 3.28 -5.22
C PHE A 159 17.03 3.25 -5.87
N VAL A 160 17.19 3.82 -7.06
CA VAL A 160 18.48 3.88 -7.76
C VAL A 160 19.50 4.64 -6.94
N GLU A 161 19.20 5.89 -6.55
CA GLU A 161 20.14 6.76 -5.85
C GLU A 161 20.53 6.22 -4.48
N LYS A 162 19.57 5.84 -3.67
CA LYS A 162 19.85 5.33 -2.31
C LYS A 162 20.48 3.95 -2.31
N TYR A 163 20.11 3.10 -3.24
CA TYR A 163 20.72 1.78 -3.37
C TYR A 163 22.19 1.89 -3.71
N ASP A 164 22.54 2.73 -4.66
CA ASP A 164 23.93 2.97 -5.07
C ASP A 164 24.74 3.57 -3.92
N ALA A 165 24.21 4.58 -3.24
CA ALA A 165 24.85 5.19 -2.07
C ALA A 165 25.09 4.18 -0.94
N THR A 166 24.13 3.32 -0.66
CA THR A 166 24.25 2.28 0.36
C THR A 166 25.33 1.27 -0.01
N ARG A 167 25.39 0.86 -1.26
CA ARG A 167 26.43 -0.05 -1.76
C ARG A 167 27.82 0.57 -1.67
N GLU A 168 27.93 1.85 -1.97
CA GLU A 168 29.17 2.61 -1.88
C GLU A 168 29.67 2.66 -0.44
N LEU A 169 28.78 2.99 0.52
CA LEU A 169 29.09 3.00 1.95
C LEU A 169 29.53 1.65 2.49
N LEU A 170 28.98 0.56 1.96
CA LEU A 170 29.34 -0.80 2.36
C LEU A 170 30.57 -1.33 1.61
N GLY A 171 31.20 -0.55 0.74
CA GLY A 171 32.34 -0.99 -0.07
C GLY A 171 31.99 -2.09 -1.08
N LEU A 172 30.71 -2.26 -1.39
CA LEU A 172 30.25 -3.23 -2.36
C LEU A 172 30.33 -2.62 -3.77
N HIS A 173 31.52 -2.55 -4.32
CA HIS A 173 31.73 -2.18 -5.71
C HIS A 173 31.28 -3.34 -6.60
N GLY A 174 29.97 -3.44 -6.84
CA GLY A 174 29.45 -4.40 -7.79
C GLY A 174 29.62 -3.86 -9.20
N SER A 175 30.14 -4.70 -10.09
CA SER A 175 30.09 -4.43 -11.52
C SER A 175 28.65 -4.10 -11.91
N THR A 176 28.47 -2.94 -12.51
CA THR A 176 27.29 -2.62 -13.31
C THR A 176 27.25 -3.58 -14.48
N ALA A 177 26.50 -4.60 -14.35
CA ALA A 177 26.10 -5.39 -15.51
C ALA A 177 24.73 -4.94 -15.91
#